data_fe7a6f8fd195a1c29a8bb3fe836a3c00
#
_entry.id   fe7a6f8fd195a1c29a8bb3fe836a3c00
#
_cell.length_a   1.000
_cell.length_b   1.000
_cell.length_c   1.000
_cell.angle_alpha   90.00
_cell.angle_beta   90.00
_cell.angle_gamma   90.00
#
_symmetry.space_group_name_H-M   'P 1'
#
loop_
_entity.id
_entity.type
_entity.pdbx_description
1 polymer ?
#
loop_
_entity_poly.entity_id
_entity_poly.type
_entity_poly.pdbx_seq_one_letter_code
_entity_poly.pdbx_strand_id
1 'polypeptide(L)'
;MTPSFHRPGPPLNAFVECFWYFPAYVVEHHRERALPTGTIELVVNLGADRMRIFKDDQDVDGQSFDRSVVCGPHSHYFVLDTSHSAPVVGIHFRPGGATPFFNLPADELTDCHVALEDLWGPWAREVHERLTGASSPEHMFQLLEHVLLSRLQKPHLLHPAVAYAVRELTAFPDIARIRDIQNETGYAAKRFIELFSGSVGLTPKVYSRIQRFQAVIKRVARGDQVEWAYVALDGGYCDQSHLNREFRAFSGITPALYQPVARHRPSHIAG
;
A
#
# COMPACT_ATOMS: atom_id res chain seq x y z
N MET A 1 -1.50 7.98 22.84
CA MET A 1 -0.74 8.73 21.80
C MET A 1 -1.55 8.75 20.54
N THR A 2 -1.43 9.78 19.71
CA THR A 2 -2.10 9.87 18.40
C THR A 2 -1.19 9.32 17.30
N PRO A 3 -1.73 8.85 16.17
CA PRO A 3 -0.94 8.53 14.99
C PRO A 3 -0.07 9.70 14.53
N SER A 4 1.15 9.42 14.10
CA SER A 4 2.09 10.41 13.61
C SER A 4 2.50 10.08 12.17
N PHE A 5 2.68 11.12 11.35
CA PHE A 5 3.07 11.00 9.95
C PHE A 5 4.18 11.98 9.63
N HIS A 6 5.13 11.55 8.79
CA HIS A 6 6.23 12.39 8.33
C HIS A 6 6.47 12.18 6.83
N ARG A 7 6.59 13.27 6.08
CA ARG A 7 6.97 13.25 4.67
C ARG A 7 8.42 13.60 4.52
N PRO A 8 9.26 12.70 3.97
CA PRO A 8 10.68 12.98 3.83
C PRO A 8 10.96 14.06 2.79
N GLY A 9 12.11 14.73 2.98
CA GLY A 9 12.68 15.63 1.98
C GLY A 9 13.42 14.89 0.85
N PRO A 10 13.98 15.65 -0.13
CA PRO A 10 14.87 15.06 -1.14
C PRO A 10 16.09 14.39 -0.51
N PRO A 11 16.59 13.24 -1.07
CA PRO A 11 16.09 12.58 -2.27
C PRO A 11 14.94 11.58 -2.01
N LEU A 12 14.60 11.28 -0.76
CA LEU A 12 13.67 10.20 -0.39
C LEU A 12 12.23 10.49 -0.82
N ASN A 13 11.83 11.74 -0.96
CA ASN A 13 10.49 12.14 -1.41
C ASN A 13 10.13 11.65 -2.83
N ALA A 14 11.12 11.23 -3.63
CA ALA A 14 10.89 10.59 -4.92
C ALA A 14 10.41 9.14 -4.80
N PHE A 15 10.65 8.49 -3.66
CA PHE A 15 10.45 7.06 -3.42
C PHE A 15 9.40 6.78 -2.34
N VAL A 16 9.33 7.64 -1.34
CA VAL A 16 8.50 7.49 -0.14
C VAL A 16 7.40 8.55 -0.14
N GLU A 17 6.16 8.12 0.07
CA GLU A 17 5.05 9.04 0.27
C GLU A 17 5.05 9.60 1.70
N CYS A 18 5.17 8.68 2.69
CA CYS A 18 5.31 9.06 4.09
C CYS A 18 5.88 7.92 4.93
N PHE A 19 6.47 8.29 6.07
CA PHE A 19 6.62 7.44 7.24
C PHE A 19 5.40 7.63 8.14
N TRP A 20 5.02 6.58 8.83
CA TRP A 20 3.88 6.62 9.74
C TRP A 20 4.16 5.81 11.01
N TYR A 21 3.56 6.23 12.11
CA TYR A 21 3.60 5.54 13.38
C TYR A 21 2.17 5.44 13.93
N PHE A 22 1.78 4.24 14.32
CA PHE A 22 0.56 3.98 15.06
C PHE A 22 0.91 3.44 16.43
N PRO A 23 0.45 4.10 17.52
CA PRO A 23 0.59 3.56 18.86
C PRO A 23 -0.28 2.31 19.02
N ALA A 24 0.03 1.50 20.03
CA ALA A 24 -0.87 0.43 20.43
C ALA A 24 -2.26 1.00 20.74
N TYR A 25 -3.29 0.39 20.18
CA TYR A 25 -4.68 0.78 20.41
C TYR A 25 -5.54 -0.49 20.52
N VAL A 26 -6.53 -0.42 21.40
CA VAL A 26 -7.50 -1.51 21.52
C VAL A 26 -8.63 -1.27 20.53
N VAL A 27 -8.90 -2.26 19.71
CA VAL A 27 -10.06 -2.28 18.80
C VAL A 27 -11.07 -3.32 19.27
N GLU A 28 -12.35 -3.09 18.97
CA GLU A 28 -13.41 -4.02 19.32
C GLU A 28 -13.47 -5.25 18.38
N HIS A 29 -12.77 -5.20 17.25
CA HIS A 29 -12.70 -6.27 16.26
C HIS A 29 -11.35 -6.99 16.28
N HIS A 30 -11.35 -8.29 16.02
CA HIS A 30 -10.14 -9.13 16.01
C HIS A 30 -9.50 -9.27 14.63
N ARG A 31 -10.19 -8.88 13.58
CA ARG A 31 -9.70 -8.91 12.21
C ARG A 31 -10.00 -7.62 11.49
N GLU A 32 -9.09 -7.20 10.63
CA GLU A 32 -9.20 -5.97 9.83
C GLU A 32 -8.78 -6.27 8.40
N ARG A 33 -9.64 -5.95 7.43
CA ARG A 33 -9.28 -6.07 6.02
C ARG A 33 -8.48 -4.85 5.60
N ALA A 34 -7.29 -5.08 5.04
CA ALA A 34 -6.48 -4.08 4.37
C ALA A 34 -6.77 -4.12 2.87
N LEU A 35 -7.32 -3.03 2.35
CA LEU A 35 -7.76 -2.91 0.96
C LEU A 35 -6.57 -2.51 0.06
N PRO A 36 -6.53 -2.99 -1.21
CA PRO A 36 -5.40 -2.75 -2.09
C PRO A 36 -5.21 -1.26 -2.41
N THR A 37 -4.00 -0.76 -2.23
CA THR A 37 -3.58 0.62 -2.53
C THR A 37 -2.81 0.73 -3.83
N GLY A 38 -2.23 -0.38 -4.30
CA GLY A 38 -1.33 -0.42 -5.46
C GLY A 38 0.09 0.02 -5.11
N THR A 39 0.47 0.00 -3.83
CA THR A 39 1.78 0.41 -3.32
C THR A 39 2.39 -0.68 -2.44
N ILE A 40 3.68 -0.56 -2.19
CA ILE A 40 4.43 -1.41 -1.25
C ILE A 40 4.51 -0.69 0.09
N GLU A 41 4.40 -1.43 1.18
CA GLU A 41 4.61 -0.92 2.54
C GLU A 41 5.64 -1.77 3.28
N LEU A 42 6.49 -1.12 4.07
CA LEU A 42 7.28 -1.77 5.11
C LEU A 42 6.62 -1.47 6.45
N VAL A 43 6.31 -2.51 7.19
CA VAL A 43 5.73 -2.43 8.54
C VAL A 43 6.70 -3.06 9.54
N VAL A 44 7.02 -2.32 10.59
CA VAL A 44 7.87 -2.78 11.69
C VAL A 44 7.04 -2.82 12.96
N ASN A 45 6.92 -3.99 13.53
CA ASN A 45 6.28 -4.24 14.81
C ASN A 45 7.22 -3.88 15.96
N LEU A 46 6.78 -3.01 16.84
CA LEU A 46 7.55 -2.57 18.00
C LEU A 46 7.13 -3.27 19.30
N GLY A 47 6.15 -4.20 19.21
CA GLY A 47 5.69 -5.02 20.34
C GLY A 47 6.39 -6.38 20.40
N ALA A 48 6.02 -7.14 21.43
CA ALA A 48 6.55 -8.49 21.64
C ALA A 48 5.78 -9.57 20.87
N ASP A 49 4.52 -9.32 20.54
CA ASP A 49 3.66 -10.28 19.85
C ASP A 49 3.95 -10.30 18.36
N ARG A 50 3.68 -11.44 17.71
CA ARG A 50 3.85 -11.62 16.27
C ARG A 50 2.71 -10.91 15.50
N MET A 51 3.05 -10.29 14.40
CA MET A 51 2.05 -9.88 13.42
C MET A 51 1.55 -11.10 12.66
N ARG A 52 0.24 -11.27 12.57
CA ARG A 52 -0.38 -12.36 11.82
C ARG A 52 -1.23 -11.78 10.69
N ILE A 53 -1.01 -12.28 9.49
CA ILE A 53 -1.67 -11.83 8.27
C ILE A 53 -2.31 -13.03 7.59
N PHE A 54 -3.57 -12.89 7.19
CA PHE A 54 -4.34 -13.91 6.51
C PHE A 54 -4.59 -13.48 5.08
N LYS A 55 -4.63 -14.44 4.18
CA LYS A 55 -4.90 -14.20 2.75
C LYS A 55 -6.30 -13.60 2.52
N ASP A 56 -7.29 -14.12 3.23
CA ASP A 56 -8.68 -13.69 3.20
C ASP A 56 -9.41 -14.12 4.49
N ASP A 57 -10.73 -13.92 4.57
CA ASP A 57 -11.53 -14.26 5.76
C ASP A 57 -11.63 -15.77 6.02
N GLN A 58 -11.40 -16.61 5.02
CA GLN A 58 -11.48 -18.08 5.14
C GLN A 58 -10.14 -18.69 5.55
N ASP A 59 -9.06 -17.95 5.42
CA ASP A 59 -7.74 -18.39 5.88
C ASP A 59 -7.73 -18.48 7.41
N VAL A 60 -7.47 -19.67 7.94
CA VAL A 60 -7.45 -19.94 9.39
C VAL A 60 -6.02 -20.02 9.92
N ASP A 61 -5.06 -20.33 9.07
CA ASP A 61 -3.67 -20.51 9.46
C ASP A 61 -2.91 -19.19 9.50
N GLY A 62 -3.02 -18.39 8.45
CA GLY A 62 -2.32 -17.14 8.30
C GLY A 62 -0.81 -17.27 8.25
N GLN A 63 -0.14 -16.21 7.93
CA GLN A 63 1.32 -16.08 7.94
C GLN A 63 1.75 -15.20 9.11
N SER A 64 2.78 -15.62 9.85
CA SER A 64 3.25 -14.90 11.04
C SER A 64 4.62 -14.27 10.84
N PHE A 65 4.76 -13.01 11.28
CA PHE A 65 5.98 -12.22 11.19
C PHE A 65 6.39 -11.74 12.58
N ASP A 66 7.64 -11.97 12.94
CA ASP A 66 8.14 -11.63 14.28
C ASP A 66 8.36 -10.13 14.47
N ARG A 67 9.02 -9.49 13.52
CA ARG A 67 9.53 -8.12 13.67
C ARG A 67 9.06 -7.16 12.61
N SER A 68 9.21 -7.54 11.35
CA SER A 68 8.94 -6.65 10.23
C SER A 68 8.49 -7.42 9.01
N VAL A 69 7.62 -6.79 8.23
CA VAL A 69 7.05 -7.36 7.02
C VAL A 69 7.05 -6.30 5.91
N VAL A 70 7.41 -6.73 4.72
CA VAL A 70 7.17 -5.99 3.48
C VAL A 70 5.88 -6.51 2.88
N CYS A 71 4.88 -5.65 2.86
CA CYS A 71 3.61 -5.90 2.18
C CYS A 71 3.78 -5.47 0.72
N GLY A 72 3.75 -6.42 -0.20
CA GLY A 72 3.80 -6.16 -1.63
C GLY A 72 2.56 -5.42 -2.13
N PRO A 73 2.53 -5.04 -3.41
CA PRO A 73 1.34 -4.43 -3.97
C PRO A 73 0.26 -5.51 -4.20
N HIS A 74 -0.81 -5.43 -3.44
CA HIS A 74 -1.91 -6.41 -3.51
C HIS A 74 -2.93 -6.06 -4.58
N SER A 75 -3.45 -7.09 -5.26
CA SER A 75 -4.52 -7.00 -6.25
C SER A 75 -5.92 -7.18 -5.66
N HIS A 76 -6.00 -7.60 -4.38
CA HIS A 76 -7.21 -7.82 -3.58
C HIS A 76 -6.91 -7.50 -2.11
N TYR A 77 -7.93 -7.49 -1.24
CA TYR A 77 -7.71 -7.30 0.19
C TYR A 77 -7.00 -8.51 0.82
N PHE A 78 -6.37 -8.27 1.94
CA PHE A 78 -5.88 -9.29 2.87
C PHE A 78 -6.37 -8.93 4.28
N VAL A 79 -6.18 -9.83 5.25
CA VAL A 79 -6.73 -9.65 6.59
C VAL A 79 -5.60 -9.61 7.61
N LEU A 80 -5.64 -8.60 8.49
CA LEU A 80 -4.73 -8.42 9.61
C LEU A 80 -5.38 -8.98 10.88
N ASP A 81 -4.60 -9.65 11.71
CA ASP A 81 -4.97 -9.96 13.10
C ASP A 81 -4.81 -8.69 13.94
N THR A 82 -5.89 -8.24 14.57
CA THR A 82 -5.90 -7.09 15.47
C THR A 82 -6.17 -7.48 16.93
N SER A 83 -6.15 -8.78 17.24
CA SER A 83 -6.38 -9.30 18.60
C SER A 83 -5.31 -8.82 19.58
N HIS A 84 -4.11 -8.57 19.09
CA HIS A 84 -2.98 -8.08 19.88
C HIS A 84 -2.52 -6.75 19.27
N SER A 85 -2.76 -5.68 19.99
CA SER A 85 -2.38 -4.34 19.54
C SER A 85 -0.98 -3.99 20.03
N ALA A 86 -0.05 -3.92 19.10
CA ALA A 86 1.30 -3.43 19.34
C ALA A 86 1.51 -2.07 18.62
N PRO A 87 2.41 -1.22 19.11
CA PRO A 87 2.84 -0.07 18.34
C PRO A 87 3.52 -0.54 17.05
N VAL A 88 3.27 0.14 15.95
CA VAL A 88 3.89 -0.14 14.66
C VAL A 88 4.41 1.14 14.03
N VAL A 89 5.54 1.04 13.35
CA VAL A 89 6.07 2.12 12.50
C VAL A 89 6.27 1.57 11.10
N GLY A 90 6.06 2.41 10.08
CA GLY A 90 6.17 1.92 8.72
C GLY A 90 6.53 2.99 7.70
N ILE A 91 6.72 2.48 6.49
CA ILE A 91 7.05 3.26 5.29
C ILE A 91 5.99 2.98 4.24
N HIS A 92 5.28 4.00 3.80
CA HIS A 92 4.43 3.93 2.63
C HIS A 92 5.24 4.41 1.42
N PHE A 93 5.59 3.49 0.53
CA PHE A 93 6.33 3.82 -0.68
C PHE A 93 5.41 4.40 -1.76
N ARG A 94 5.94 5.28 -2.59
CA ARG A 94 5.26 5.66 -3.82
C ARG A 94 5.17 4.48 -4.79
N PRO A 95 4.20 4.46 -5.71
CA PRO A 95 4.17 3.44 -6.76
C PRO A 95 5.50 3.40 -7.51
N GLY A 96 6.15 2.23 -7.51
CA GLY A 96 7.48 2.04 -8.08
C GLY A 96 8.66 2.58 -7.25
N GLY A 97 8.40 3.15 -6.07
CA GLY A 97 9.45 3.73 -5.21
C GLY A 97 10.21 2.74 -4.34
N ALA A 98 9.73 1.53 -4.16
CA ALA A 98 10.34 0.57 -3.23
C ALA A 98 11.53 -0.21 -3.80
N THR A 99 11.56 -0.42 -5.12
CA THR A 99 12.53 -1.25 -5.83
C THR A 99 13.99 -0.97 -5.47
N PRO A 100 14.46 0.29 -5.33
CA PRO A 100 15.84 0.58 -5.00
C PRO A 100 16.29 0.07 -3.62
N PHE A 101 15.33 -0.18 -2.73
CA PHE A 101 15.61 -0.56 -1.34
C PHE A 101 15.58 -2.08 -1.11
N PHE A 102 14.90 -2.84 -1.97
CA PHE A 102 14.77 -4.29 -1.83
C PHE A 102 15.60 -5.09 -2.83
N ASN A 103 16.17 -4.44 -3.85
CA ASN A 103 17.03 -5.03 -4.87
C ASN A 103 16.39 -6.21 -5.63
N LEU A 104 15.10 -6.13 -5.86
CA LEU A 104 14.32 -7.09 -6.66
C LEU A 104 13.22 -6.34 -7.44
N PRO A 105 12.75 -6.91 -8.56
CA PRO A 105 11.59 -6.38 -9.27
C PRO A 105 10.34 -6.38 -8.39
N ALA A 106 9.51 -5.35 -8.51
CA ALA A 106 8.33 -5.20 -7.66
C ALA A 106 7.27 -6.29 -7.89
N ASP A 107 7.23 -6.89 -9.08
CA ASP A 107 6.32 -7.99 -9.43
C ASP A 107 6.62 -9.30 -8.70
N GLU A 108 7.84 -9.49 -8.19
CA GLU A 108 8.17 -10.60 -7.30
C GLU A 108 7.50 -10.48 -5.90
N LEU A 109 7.03 -9.29 -5.55
CA LEU A 109 6.31 -9.02 -4.31
C LEU A 109 4.79 -8.97 -4.50
N THR A 110 4.27 -9.17 -5.71
CA THR A 110 2.82 -9.09 -5.99
C THR A 110 2.04 -10.08 -5.15
N ASP A 111 1.01 -9.59 -4.44
CA ASP A 111 0.13 -10.37 -3.58
C ASP A 111 0.89 -11.19 -2.51
N CYS A 112 2.08 -10.72 -2.09
CA CYS A 112 2.95 -11.38 -1.13
C CYS A 112 3.21 -10.53 0.11
N HIS A 113 3.44 -11.22 1.23
CA HIS A 113 4.01 -10.68 2.45
C HIS A 113 5.35 -11.37 2.69
N VAL A 114 6.43 -10.61 2.85
CA VAL A 114 7.79 -11.13 2.97
C VAL A 114 8.43 -10.55 4.23
N ALA A 115 9.07 -11.40 5.04
CA ALA A 115 9.82 -10.91 6.19
C ALA A 115 10.97 -10.01 5.71
N LEU A 116 11.20 -8.89 6.39
CA LEU A 116 12.28 -7.98 6.00
C LEU A 116 13.66 -8.64 6.09
N GLU A 117 13.79 -9.60 6.98
CA GLU A 117 15.00 -10.41 7.14
C GLU A 117 15.35 -11.21 5.88
N ASP A 118 14.35 -11.65 5.12
CA ASP A 118 14.56 -12.37 3.85
C ASP A 118 15.10 -11.45 2.74
N LEU A 119 14.82 -10.15 2.84
CA LEU A 119 15.25 -9.14 1.86
C LEU A 119 16.55 -8.41 2.27
N TRP A 120 16.71 -8.16 3.57
CA TRP A 120 17.84 -7.37 4.08
C TRP A 120 18.85 -8.19 4.91
N GLY A 121 18.54 -9.46 5.16
CA GLY A 121 19.39 -10.32 5.99
C GLY A 121 19.48 -9.85 7.44
N PRO A 122 20.60 -10.11 8.13
CA PRO A 122 20.78 -9.77 9.55
C PRO A 122 20.62 -8.28 9.87
N TRP A 123 20.81 -7.40 8.90
CA TRP A 123 20.68 -5.97 9.10
C TRP A 123 19.23 -5.52 9.40
N ALA A 124 18.24 -6.27 8.95
CA ALA A 124 16.84 -6.03 9.33
C ALA A 124 16.63 -6.08 10.85
N ARG A 125 17.33 -6.99 11.53
CA ARG A 125 17.28 -7.10 13.00
C ARG A 125 17.88 -5.88 13.69
N GLU A 126 19.02 -5.40 13.22
CA GLU A 126 19.66 -4.18 13.75
C GLU A 126 18.73 -2.97 13.60
N VAL A 127 18.09 -2.81 12.44
CA VAL A 127 17.11 -1.75 12.21
C VAL A 127 15.95 -1.84 13.19
N HIS A 128 15.40 -3.04 13.39
CA HIS A 128 14.33 -3.28 14.36
C HIS A 128 14.73 -2.90 15.78
N GLU A 129 15.91 -3.34 16.24
CA GLU A 129 16.43 -3.03 17.59
C GLU A 129 16.58 -1.51 17.80
N ARG A 130 17.11 -0.80 16.80
CA ARG A 130 17.25 0.66 16.85
C ARG A 130 15.89 1.37 16.90
N LEU A 131 14.90 0.91 16.13
CA LEU A 131 13.54 1.47 16.13
C LEU A 131 12.82 1.22 17.44
N THR A 132 12.96 0.02 18.03
CA THR A 132 12.38 -0.31 19.33
C THR A 132 13.02 0.50 20.47
N GLY A 133 14.29 0.86 20.37
CA GLY A 133 14.99 1.73 21.32
C GLY A 133 14.76 3.23 21.10
N ALA A 134 14.03 3.65 20.08
CA ALA A 134 13.81 5.06 19.79
C ALA A 134 12.86 5.71 20.81
N SER A 135 13.19 6.93 21.21
CA SER A 135 12.48 7.65 22.29
C SER A 135 11.18 8.34 21.84
N SER A 136 10.98 8.53 20.53
CA SER A 136 9.80 9.19 19.98
C SER A 136 9.55 8.77 18.51
N PRO A 137 8.34 8.99 17.98
CA PRO A 137 8.05 8.77 16.55
C PRO A 137 8.97 9.57 15.61
N GLU A 138 9.33 10.80 15.97
CA GLU A 138 10.23 11.65 15.18
C GLU A 138 11.63 11.02 15.08
N HIS A 139 12.12 10.45 16.18
CA HIS A 139 13.39 9.73 16.19
C HIS A 139 13.32 8.46 15.34
N MET A 140 12.20 7.74 15.38
CA MET A 140 11.97 6.58 14.48
C MET A 140 12.01 6.99 13.00
N PHE A 141 11.37 8.10 12.65
CA PHE A 141 11.37 8.60 11.26
C PHE A 141 12.78 8.99 10.80
N GLN A 142 13.56 9.67 11.64
CA GLN A 142 14.97 9.98 11.33
C GLN A 142 15.83 8.72 11.13
N LEU A 143 15.61 7.68 11.96
CA LEU A 143 16.26 6.39 11.79
C LEU A 143 15.89 5.74 10.47
N LEU A 144 14.60 5.72 10.09
CA LEU A 144 14.13 5.17 8.82
C LEU A 144 14.69 5.96 7.62
N GLU A 145 14.75 7.30 7.70
CA GLU A 145 15.40 8.11 6.66
C GLU A 145 16.87 7.73 6.49
N HIS A 146 17.61 7.64 7.60
CA HIS A 146 19.03 7.25 7.56
C HIS A 146 19.22 5.85 6.98
N VAL A 147 18.38 4.90 7.38
CA VAL A 147 18.37 3.52 6.86
C VAL A 147 18.15 3.52 5.35
N LEU A 148 17.14 4.23 4.85
CA LEU A 148 16.86 4.28 3.41
C LEU A 148 17.98 5.00 2.64
N LEU A 149 18.49 6.10 3.15
CA LEU A 149 19.62 6.83 2.53
C LEU A 149 20.86 5.95 2.41
N SER A 150 21.16 5.14 3.42
CA SER A 150 22.31 4.22 3.37
C SER A 150 22.15 3.11 2.32
N ARG A 151 20.91 2.75 1.98
CA ARG A 151 20.61 1.75 0.95
C ARG A 151 20.47 2.32 -0.46
N LEU A 152 20.24 3.61 -0.57
CA LEU A 152 20.09 4.29 -1.85
C LEU A 152 21.45 4.48 -2.54
N GLN A 153 22.03 3.37 -3.03
CA GLN A 153 23.38 3.37 -3.64
C GLN A 153 23.41 4.11 -4.99
N LYS A 154 22.33 4.09 -5.75
CA LYS A 154 22.14 4.85 -6.99
C LYS A 154 20.67 5.28 -7.06
N PRO A 155 20.35 6.51 -7.43
CA PRO A 155 18.99 6.92 -7.68
C PRO A 155 18.47 6.19 -8.94
N HIS A 156 17.88 5.01 -8.74
CA HIS A 156 17.10 4.36 -9.79
C HIS A 156 15.77 5.13 -9.90
N LEU A 157 15.80 6.21 -10.63
CA LEU A 157 14.57 6.89 -10.99
C LEU A 157 13.67 5.92 -11.77
N LEU A 158 12.39 5.97 -11.47
CA LEU A 158 11.38 5.22 -12.19
C LEU A 158 11.51 5.48 -13.70
N HIS A 159 11.42 4.43 -14.51
CA HIS A 159 11.51 4.57 -15.97
C HIS A 159 10.50 5.64 -16.45
N PRO A 160 10.87 6.61 -17.33
CA PRO A 160 10.01 7.73 -17.70
C PRO A 160 8.62 7.32 -18.16
N ALA A 161 8.49 6.25 -18.97
CA ALA A 161 7.21 5.72 -19.41
C ALA A 161 6.34 5.21 -18.24
N VAL A 162 6.96 4.59 -17.23
CA VAL A 162 6.25 4.11 -16.03
C VAL A 162 5.86 5.30 -15.14
N ALA A 163 6.76 6.27 -14.95
CA ALA A 163 6.48 7.48 -14.19
C ALA A 163 5.31 8.27 -14.79
N TYR A 164 5.29 8.40 -16.12
CA TYR A 164 4.18 9.00 -16.84
C TYR A 164 2.88 8.24 -16.60
N ALA A 165 2.88 6.91 -16.79
CA ALA A 165 1.70 6.08 -16.60
C ALA A 165 1.15 6.12 -15.16
N VAL A 166 2.02 6.03 -14.16
CA VAL A 166 1.63 6.13 -12.73
C VAL A 166 0.99 7.48 -12.47
N ARG A 167 1.57 8.59 -12.96
CA ARG A 167 1.03 9.93 -12.79
C ARG A 167 -0.37 10.05 -13.40
N GLU A 168 -0.56 9.66 -14.65
CA GLU A 168 -1.85 9.76 -15.36
C GLU A 168 -2.93 8.90 -14.69
N LEU A 169 -2.60 7.63 -14.37
CA LEU A 169 -3.55 6.70 -13.73
C LEU A 169 -3.92 7.09 -12.30
N THR A 170 -3.04 7.82 -11.60
CA THR A 170 -3.30 8.29 -10.23
C THR A 170 -4.06 9.62 -10.23
N ALA A 171 -3.69 10.54 -11.13
CA ALA A 171 -4.30 11.87 -11.19
C ALA A 171 -5.71 11.85 -11.82
N PHE A 172 -5.94 10.96 -12.78
CA PHE A 172 -7.18 10.89 -13.57
C PHE A 172 -7.73 9.45 -13.62
N PRO A 173 -8.01 8.82 -12.46
CA PRO A 173 -8.37 7.40 -12.39
C PRO A 173 -9.68 7.03 -13.10
N ASP A 174 -10.59 7.99 -13.26
CA ASP A 174 -11.90 7.86 -13.89
C ASP A 174 -11.84 7.90 -15.43
N ILE A 175 -10.93 8.69 -16.00
CA ILE A 175 -10.87 8.93 -17.45
C ILE A 175 -9.61 8.40 -18.13
N ALA A 176 -8.51 8.16 -17.40
CA ALA A 176 -7.25 7.70 -17.95
C ALA A 176 -7.38 6.33 -18.63
N ARG A 177 -7.04 6.25 -19.93
CA ARG A 177 -7.09 5.03 -20.72
C ARG A 177 -5.68 4.48 -20.93
N ILE A 178 -5.47 3.23 -20.55
CA ILE A 178 -4.16 2.56 -20.67
C ILE A 178 -3.64 2.56 -22.10
N ARG A 179 -4.55 2.42 -23.09
CA ARG A 179 -4.17 2.43 -24.50
C ARG A 179 -3.57 3.77 -24.93
N ASP A 180 -4.16 4.88 -24.48
CA ASP A 180 -3.70 6.23 -24.83
C ASP A 180 -2.34 6.50 -24.15
N ILE A 181 -2.24 6.16 -22.86
CA ILE A 181 -0.97 6.23 -22.11
C ILE A 181 0.13 5.40 -22.78
N GLN A 182 -0.17 4.15 -23.18
CA GLN A 182 0.80 3.29 -23.85
C GLN A 182 1.25 3.88 -25.19
N ASN A 183 0.33 4.42 -25.99
CA ASN A 183 0.66 5.06 -27.27
C ASN A 183 1.60 6.25 -27.08
N GLU A 184 1.36 7.11 -26.08
CA GLU A 184 2.22 8.24 -25.74
C GLU A 184 3.62 7.83 -25.31
N THR A 185 3.78 6.63 -24.70
CA THR A 185 5.11 6.13 -24.31
C THR A 185 5.93 5.60 -25.50
N GLY A 186 5.31 5.31 -26.62
CA GLY A 186 5.97 4.74 -27.80
C GLY A 186 6.37 3.26 -27.68
N TYR A 187 6.07 2.61 -26.57
CA TYR A 187 6.39 1.19 -26.37
C TYR A 187 5.32 0.25 -26.91
N ALA A 188 5.72 -0.90 -27.45
CA ALA A 188 4.80 -1.99 -27.72
C ALA A 188 4.15 -2.49 -26.43
N ALA A 189 2.88 -2.94 -26.50
CA ALA A 189 2.05 -3.26 -25.33
C ALA A 189 2.74 -4.27 -24.38
N LYS A 190 3.36 -5.32 -24.90
CA LYS A 190 4.07 -6.31 -24.07
C LYS A 190 5.20 -5.65 -23.28
N ARG A 191 6.05 -4.85 -23.94
CA ARG A 191 7.19 -4.19 -23.30
C ARG A 191 6.75 -3.16 -22.27
N PHE A 192 5.69 -2.41 -22.56
CA PHE A 192 5.11 -1.46 -21.60
C PHE A 192 4.60 -2.18 -20.34
N ILE A 193 3.88 -3.31 -20.48
CA ILE A 193 3.40 -4.10 -19.35
C ILE A 193 4.58 -4.63 -18.53
N GLU A 194 5.62 -5.18 -19.16
CA GLU A 194 6.82 -5.68 -18.46
C GLU A 194 7.51 -4.58 -17.65
N LEU A 195 7.75 -3.42 -18.26
CA LEU A 195 8.38 -2.27 -17.57
C LEU A 195 7.55 -1.79 -16.38
N PHE A 196 6.22 -1.69 -16.58
CA PHE A 196 5.31 -1.22 -15.55
C PHE A 196 5.23 -2.23 -14.40
N SER A 197 5.01 -3.52 -14.70
CA SER A 197 4.88 -4.56 -13.68
C SER A 197 6.17 -4.74 -12.88
N GLY A 198 7.32 -4.79 -13.54
CA GLY A 198 8.61 -4.92 -12.86
C GLY A 198 8.93 -3.74 -11.93
N SER A 199 8.35 -2.55 -12.19
CA SER A 199 8.57 -1.37 -11.36
C SER A 199 7.52 -1.19 -10.27
N VAL A 200 6.23 -1.42 -10.59
CA VAL A 200 5.07 -1.13 -9.72
C VAL A 200 4.57 -2.38 -9.00
N GLY A 201 4.86 -3.56 -9.55
CA GLY A 201 4.41 -4.85 -9.03
C GLY A 201 3.05 -5.31 -9.54
N LEU A 202 2.32 -4.46 -10.25
CA LEU A 202 1.00 -4.77 -10.81
C LEU A 202 0.98 -4.47 -12.29
N THR A 203 0.10 -5.14 -13.06
CA THR A 203 -0.11 -4.73 -14.45
C THR A 203 -0.78 -3.34 -14.50
N PRO A 204 -0.59 -2.56 -15.58
CA PRO A 204 -1.25 -1.26 -15.73
C PRO A 204 -2.77 -1.34 -15.56
N LYS A 205 -3.39 -2.45 -16.02
CA LYS A 205 -4.83 -2.66 -15.91
C LYS A 205 -5.28 -2.87 -14.47
N VAL A 206 -4.59 -3.68 -13.70
CA VAL A 206 -4.91 -3.92 -12.27
C VAL A 206 -4.68 -2.63 -11.48
N TYR A 207 -3.56 -1.96 -11.70
CA TYR A 207 -3.24 -0.70 -11.05
C TYR A 207 -4.31 0.38 -11.32
N SER A 208 -4.71 0.58 -12.57
CA SER A 208 -5.77 1.53 -12.94
C SER A 208 -7.10 1.24 -12.23
N ARG A 209 -7.51 -0.03 -12.14
CA ARG A 209 -8.73 -0.44 -11.42
C ARG A 209 -8.62 -0.12 -9.92
N ILE A 210 -7.47 -0.39 -9.31
CA ILE A 210 -7.20 -0.07 -7.91
C ILE A 210 -7.25 1.44 -7.68
N GLN A 211 -6.65 2.26 -8.56
CA GLN A 211 -6.69 3.72 -8.40
C GLN A 211 -8.11 4.27 -8.48
N ARG A 212 -8.97 3.75 -9.37
CA ARG A 212 -10.41 4.09 -9.40
C ARG A 212 -11.12 3.70 -8.10
N PHE A 213 -10.89 2.50 -7.62
CA PHE A 213 -11.41 2.03 -6.35
C PHE A 213 -10.95 2.93 -5.19
N GLN A 214 -9.67 3.26 -5.11
CA GLN A 214 -9.11 4.16 -4.10
C GLN A 214 -9.71 5.57 -4.16
N ALA A 215 -9.99 6.10 -5.35
CA ALA A 215 -10.67 7.38 -5.50
C ALA A 215 -12.08 7.34 -4.90
N VAL A 216 -12.83 6.26 -5.15
CA VAL A 216 -14.18 6.05 -4.59
C VAL A 216 -14.14 5.96 -3.06
N ILE A 217 -13.30 5.11 -2.46
CA ILE A 217 -13.28 4.98 -1.00
C ILE A 217 -12.80 6.25 -0.29
N LYS A 218 -11.83 6.97 -0.86
CA LYS A 218 -11.39 8.28 -0.34
C LYS A 218 -12.51 9.32 -0.37
N ARG A 219 -13.34 9.32 -1.40
CA ARG A 219 -14.50 10.21 -1.49
C ARG A 219 -15.55 9.87 -0.45
N VAL A 220 -15.92 8.59 -0.34
CA VAL A 220 -16.93 8.12 0.60
C VAL A 220 -16.49 8.31 2.06
N ALA A 221 -15.22 8.10 2.38
CA ALA A 221 -14.67 8.28 3.73
C ALA A 221 -14.75 9.74 4.24
N ARG A 222 -14.96 10.73 3.36
CA ARG A 222 -15.17 12.13 3.75
C ARG A 222 -16.53 12.38 4.42
N GLY A 223 -17.49 11.44 4.31
CA GLY A 223 -18.76 11.48 5.04
C GLY A 223 -19.90 12.20 4.33
N ASP A 224 -19.79 12.41 3.02
CA ASP A 224 -20.88 12.97 2.21
C ASP A 224 -22.00 11.93 2.06
N GLN A 225 -23.24 12.42 1.90
CA GLN A 225 -24.37 11.56 1.59
C GLN A 225 -24.14 10.85 0.26
N VAL A 226 -24.07 9.51 0.27
CA VAL A 226 -23.56 8.72 -0.86
C VAL A 226 -24.71 8.22 -1.72
N GLU A 227 -24.94 8.85 -2.85
CA GLU A 227 -25.72 8.26 -3.96
C GLU A 227 -24.81 7.37 -4.83
N TRP A 228 -24.87 6.06 -4.60
CA TRP A 228 -23.96 5.10 -5.24
C TRP A 228 -24.02 5.10 -6.78
N ALA A 229 -25.19 5.40 -7.36
CA ALA A 229 -25.30 5.54 -8.82
C ALA A 229 -24.45 6.71 -9.34
N TYR A 230 -24.47 7.83 -8.62
CA TYR A 230 -23.68 9.02 -8.96
C TYR A 230 -22.18 8.79 -8.74
N VAL A 231 -21.84 8.14 -7.62
CA VAL A 231 -20.44 7.76 -7.31
C VAL A 231 -19.89 6.82 -8.38
N ALA A 232 -20.70 5.89 -8.90
CA ALA A 232 -20.27 4.98 -9.96
C ALA A 232 -19.91 5.76 -11.25
N LEU A 233 -20.78 6.60 -11.73
CA LEU A 233 -20.56 7.37 -12.97
C LEU A 233 -19.37 8.31 -12.85
N ASP A 234 -19.29 9.06 -11.75
CA ASP A 234 -18.21 10.00 -11.47
C ASP A 234 -16.86 9.29 -11.21
N GLY A 235 -16.89 8.07 -10.71
CA GLY A 235 -15.71 7.22 -10.53
C GLY A 235 -15.27 6.46 -11.80
N GLY A 236 -15.86 6.74 -12.98
CA GLY A 236 -15.50 6.10 -14.25
C GLY A 236 -15.99 4.66 -14.40
N TYR A 237 -17.05 4.28 -13.66
CA TYR A 237 -17.74 3.01 -13.86
C TYR A 237 -18.94 3.18 -14.80
N CYS A 238 -19.26 2.14 -15.58
CA CYS A 238 -20.38 2.20 -16.51
C CYS A 238 -21.74 2.38 -15.82
N ASP A 239 -21.90 1.74 -14.67
CA ASP A 239 -23.09 1.76 -13.84
C ASP A 239 -22.78 1.32 -12.40
N GLN A 240 -23.77 1.42 -11.51
CA GLN A 240 -23.65 0.99 -10.11
C GLN A 240 -23.36 -0.53 -9.99
N SER A 241 -23.86 -1.36 -10.90
CA SER A 241 -23.61 -2.81 -10.87
C SER A 241 -22.13 -3.13 -11.17
N HIS A 242 -21.52 -2.36 -12.07
CA HIS A 242 -20.08 -2.44 -12.33
C HIS A 242 -19.28 -2.02 -11.10
N LEU A 243 -19.61 -0.89 -10.47
CA LEU A 243 -19.00 -0.47 -9.22
C LEU A 243 -19.13 -1.55 -8.14
N ASN A 244 -20.32 -2.11 -7.93
CA ASN A 244 -20.56 -3.15 -6.92
C ASN A 244 -19.69 -4.39 -7.13
N ARG A 245 -19.49 -4.83 -8.38
CA ARG A 245 -18.63 -5.97 -8.71
C ARG A 245 -17.16 -5.68 -8.40
N GLU A 246 -16.66 -4.53 -8.84
CA GLU A 246 -15.28 -4.11 -8.60
C GLU A 246 -15.01 -3.90 -7.10
N PHE A 247 -15.95 -3.24 -6.42
CA PHE A 247 -15.83 -2.99 -4.99
C PHE A 247 -15.75 -4.31 -4.21
N ARG A 248 -16.63 -5.27 -4.52
CA ARG A 248 -16.60 -6.61 -3.89
C ARG A 248 -15.33 -7.36 -4.22
N ALA A 249 -14.80 -7.26 -5.44
CA ALA A 249 -13.55 -7.89 -5.83
C ALA A 249 -12.36 -7.37 -5.02
N PHE A 250 -12.34 -6.08 -4.66
CA PHE A 250 -11.23 -5.46 -3.92
C PHE A 250 -11.40 -5.47 -2.39
N SER A 251 -12.62 -5.53 -1.88
CA SER A 251 -12.89 -5.39 -0.44
C SER A 251 -13.61 -6.58 0.21
N GLY A 252 -14.13 -7.51 -0.59
CA GLY A 252 -14.98 -8.61 -0.11
C GLY A 252 -16.41 -8.20 0.26
N ILE A 253 -16.74 -6.90 0.29
CA ILE A 253 -18.05 -6.38 0.68
C ILE A 253 -18.69 -5.53 -0.42
N THR A 254 -19.97 -5.21 -0.27
CA THR A 254 -20.63 -4.23 -1.14
C THR A 254 -20.35 -2.80 -0.67
N PRO A 255 -20.42 -1.81 -1.58
CA PRO A 255 -20.20 -0.41 -1.24
C PRO A 255 -21.04 0.10 -0.06
N ALA A 256 -22.29 -0.34 0.05
CA ALA A 256 -23.20 0.07 1.12
C ALA A 256 -22.77 -0.37 2.54
N LEU A 257 -21.91 -1.40 2.62
CA LEU A 257 -21.37 -1.91 3.89
C LEU A 257 -20.00 -1.29 4.23
N TYR A 258 -19.48 -0.44 3.36
CA TYR A 258 -18.16 0.13 3.58
C TYR A 258 -18.17 1.14 4.72
N GLN A 259 -17.40 0.83 5.76
CA GLN A 259 -17.12 1.69 6.90
C GLN A 259 -15.63 1.57 7.25
N PRO A 260 -14.83 2.61 7.04
CA PRO A 260 -13.42 2.56 7.42
C PRO A 260 -13.26 2.56 8.94
N VAL A 261 -12.27 1.84 9.45
CA VAL A 261 -11.95 1.79 10.89
C VAL A 261 -11.60 3.16 11.47
N ALA A 262 -11.09 4.06 10.63
CA ALA A 262 -10.86 5.46 10.96
C ALA A 262 -10.84 6.31 9.68
N ARG A 263 -11.21 7.60 9.79
CA ARG A 263 -11.22 8.52 8.63
C ARG A 263 -9.85 8.67 7.95
N HIS A 264 -8.76 8.57 8.72
CA HIS A 264 -7.39 8.63 8.21
C HIS A 264 -6.87 7.29 7.68
N ARG A 265 -7.67 6.22 7.77
CA ARG A 265 -7.36 4.86 7.29
C ARG A 265 -8.49 4.34 6.37
N PRO A 266 -8.76 5.02 5.23
CA PRO A 266 -9.88 4.65 4.35
C PRO A 266 -9.72 3.26 3.73
N SER A 267 -8.49 2.76 3.61
CA SER A 267 -8.21 1.41 3.08
C SER A 267 -8.26 0.30 4.13
N HIS A 268 -8.80 0.57 5.33
CA HIS A 268 -8.94 -0.42 6.40
C HIS A 268 -10.38 -0.49 6.89
N ILE A 269 -10.95 -1.70 6.92
CA ILE A 269 -12.32 -1.96 7.38
C ILE A 269 -12.34 -3.13 8.37
N ALA A 270 -13.25 -3.10 9.35
CA ALA A 270 -13.43 -4.22 10.27
C ALA A 270 -13.80 -5.48 9.48
N GLY A 271 -13.19 -6.61 9.84
CA GLY A 271 -13.40 -7.93 9.25
C GLY A 271 -14.54 -8.70 9.89
#